data_248e7037c1b17ba4fc32095e01891823
#
_entry.id   248e7037c1b17ba4fc32095e01891823
#
_cell.length_a   1.000
_cell.length_b   1.000
_cell.length_c   1.000
_cell.angle_alpha   90.00
_cell.angle_beta   90.00
_cell.angle_gamma   90.00
#
_symmetry.space_group_name_H-M   'P 1'
#
loop_
_entity.id
_entity.type
_entity.pdbx_description
1 polymer ?
#
loop_
_entity_poly.entity_id
_entity_poly.type
_entity_poly.pdbx_seq_one_letter_code
_entity_poly.pdbx_strand_id
1 'polypeptide(L)' 'ADFECMGTDNAELADWIYSNLDFDQLILEFYTPGEPNSGWIHCSFTTDQPRKQFLWAYKSEGKTKYKPVIGKAKDLV' A
#
# COMPACT_ATOMS: atom_id res chain seq x y z
N ALA A 1 -13.43 -6.07 -6.65
CA ALA A 1 -13.51 -4.61 -6.72
C ALA A 1 -12.19 -3.98 -6.32
N ASP A 2 -11.81 -2.93 -7.04
CA ASP A 2 -10.58 -2.19 -6.81
C ASP A 2 -10.90 -0.76 -6.48
N PHE A 3 -10.05 -0.13 -5.67
CA PHE A 3 -10.15 1.30 -5.47
C PHE A 3 -8.77 1.91 -5.23
N GLU A 4 -8.67 3.19 -5.53
CA GLU A 4 -7.51 4.00 -5.21
C GLU A 4 -7.91 5.10 -4.25
N CYS A 5 -7.03 5.43 -3.33
CA CYS A 5 -7.29 6.44 -2.33
C CYS A 5 -6.07 7.32 -2.12
N MET A 6 -6.31 8.62 -2.07
CA MET A 6 -5.30 9.58 -1.65
C MET A 6 -5.77 10.23 -0.37
N GLY A 7 -4.96 10.14 0.66
CA GLY A 7 -5.32 10.66 1.96
C GLY A 7 -4.26 11.58 2.52
N THR A 8 -4.53 12.06 3.72
CA THR A 8 -3.57 12.91 4.42
C THR A 8 -2.40 12.12 4.98
N ASP A 9 -2.60 10.84 5.29
CA ASP A 9 -1.54 9.94 5.75
C ASP A 9 -1.75 8.58 5.11
N ASN A 10 -1.09 8.37 3.97
CA ASN A 10 -1.26 7.15 3.20
C ASN A 10 -0.67 5.93 3.90
N ALA A 11 0.41 6.10 4.65
CA ALA A 11 1.00 5.00 5.40
C ALA A 11 0.06 4.52 6.52
N GLU A 12 -0.53 5.45 7.25
CA GLU A 12 -1.48 5.11 8.30
C GLU A 12 -2.73 4.46 7.74
N LEU A 13 -3.24 4.97 6.63
CA LEU A 13 -4.41 4.39 5.97
C LEU A 13 -4.11 2.97 5.47
N ALA A 14 -2.95 2.76 4.88
CA ALA A 14 -2.55 1.42 4.43
C ALA A 14 -2.47 0.44 5.60
N ASP A 15 -1.89 0.86 6.71
CA ASP A 15 -1.81 0.02 7.90
C ASP A 15 -3.18 -0.30 8.46
N TRP A 16 -4.10 0.67 8.42
CA TRP A 16 -5.48 0.45 8.85
C TRP A 16 -6.18 -0.59 7.97
N ILE A 17 -6.03 -0.47 6.66
CA ILE A 17 -6.63 -1.42 5.71
C ILE A 17 -6.05 -2.82 5.95
N TYR A 18 -4.75 -2.90 6.12
CA TYR A 18 -4.08 -4.18 6.36
C TYR A 18 -4.62 -4.89 7.60
N SER A 19 -4.91 -4.11 8.64
CA SER A 19 -5.34 -4.66 9.93
C SER A 19 -6.84 -4.95 10.00
N ASN A 20 -7.66 -4.29 9.19
CA ASN A 20 -9.11 -4.29 9.37
C ASN A 20 -9.91 -4.86 8.21
N LEU A 21 -9.35 -4.95 7.02
CA LEU A 21 -10.07 -5.39 5.84
C LEU A 21 -9.49 -6.68 5.26
N ASP A 22 -10.37 -7.48 4.65
CA ASP A 22 -9.96 -8.70 3.95
C ASP A 22 -9.70 -8.38 2.48
N PHE A 23 -8.54 -7.83 2.21
CA PHE A 23 -8.14 -7.46 0.86
C PHE A 23 -7.35 -8.58 0.18
N ASP A 24 -7.34 -8.58 -1.16
CA ASP A 24 -6.49 -9.46 -1.95
C ASP A 24 -5.08 -8.85 -2.08
N GLN A 25 -5.00 -7.62 -2.57
CA GLN A 25 -3.73 -6.94 -2.76
C GLN A 25 -3.84 -5.48 -2.34
N LEU A 26 -2.88 -5.04 -1.56
CA LEU A 26 -2.78 -3.65 -1.10
C LEU A 26 -1.44 -3.11 -1.57
N ILE A 27 -1.46 -2.07 -2.39
CA ILE A 27 -0.24 -1.48 -2.94
C ILE A 27 -0.15 -0.03 -2.50
N LEU A 28 0.90 0.29 -1.79
CA LEU A 28 1.24 1.67 -1.45
C LEU A 28 2.12 2.21 -2.59
N GLU A 29 1.49 2.97 -3.50
CA GLU A 29 2.14 3.39 -4.74
C GLU A 29 2.86 4.72 -4.58
N PHE A 30 4.16 4.71 -4.90
CA PHE A 30 5.01 5.91 -4.96
C PHE A 30 5.04 6.71 -3.66
N TYR A 31 4.86 6.01 -2.55
CA TYR A 31 4.99 6.60 -1.24
C TYR A 31 6.46 6.92 -0.95
N THR A 32 6.72 8.12 -0.46
CA THR A 32 8.07 8.52 -0.02
C THR A 32 8.11 8.43 1.50
N PRO A 33 8.92 7.53 2.07
CA PRO A 33 9.07 7.45 3.52
C PRO A 33 9.46 8.80 4.12
N GLY A 34 8.78 9.19 5.19
CA GLY A 34 8.95 10.53 5.78
C GLY A 34 7.99 11.58 5.23
N GLU A 35 7.26 11.27 4.16
CA GLU A 35 6.26 12.17 3.58
C GLU A 35 4.91 11.47 3.58
N PRO A 36 4.14 11.54 4.66
CA PRO A 36 2.93 10.73 4.82
C PRO A 36 1.84 11.00 3.78
N ASN A 37 1.86 12.19 3.17
CA ASN A 37 0.87 12.56 2.16
C ASN A 37 1.27 12.15 0.74
N SER A 38 2.43 11.54 0.57
CA SER A 38 2.95 11.19 -0.76
C SER A 38 2.31 9.92 -1.29
N GLY A 39 2.26 9.80 -2.62
CA GLY A 39 1.75 8.62 -3.29
C GLY A 39 0.25 8.42 -3.10
N TRP A 40 -0.19 7.20 -3.30
CA TRP A 40 -1.59 6.81 -3.10
C TRP A 40 -1.68 5.31 -2.83
N ILE A 41 -2.89 4.86 -2.50
CA ILE A 41 -3.13 3.46 -2.15
C ILE A 41 -4.02 2.84 -3.22
N HIS A 42 -3.61 1.66 -3.69
CA HIS A 42 -4.42 0.80 -4.54
C HIS A 42 -4.77 -0.45 -3.75
N CYS A 43 -6.05 -0.77 -3.67
CA CYS A 43 -6.51 -1.94 -2.92
C CYS A 43 -7.50 -2.74 -3.76
N SER A 44 -7.25 -4.03 -3.88
CA SER A 44 -8.14 -4.93 -4.59
C SER A 44 -8.76 -5.94 -3.64
N PHE A 45 -9.98 -6.38 -3.99
CA PHE A 45 -10.72 -7.37 -3.22
C PHE A 45 -11.10 -8.53 -4.12
N THR A 46 -11.17 -9.71 -3.53
CA THR A 46 -11.65 -10.90 -4.22
C THR A 46 -12.68 -11.61 -3.32
N THR A 47 -13.63 -12.31 -3.95
CA THR A 47 -14.60 -13.11 -3.22
C THR A 47 -14.07 -14.50 -2.86
N ASP A 48 -12.96 -14.90 -3.46
CA ASP A 48 -12.35 -16.20 -3.18
C ASP A 48 -11.38 -16.10 -2.01
N GLN A 49 -10.18 -16.58 -2.18
CA GLN A 49 -9.18 -16.59 -1.11
C GLN A 49 -8.28 -15.36 -1.23
N PRO A 50 -8.52 -14.31 -0.42
CA PRO A 50 -7.68 -13.10 -0.47
C PRO A 50 -6.24 -13.44 -0.06
N ARG A 51 -5.29 -12.95 -0.85
CA ARG A 51 -3.86 -13.18 -0.61
C ARG A 51 -3.30 -12.33 0.53
N LYS A 52 -3.97 -11.24 0.84
CA LYS A 52 -3.49 -10.23 1.80
C LYS A 52 -2.05 -9.80 1.50
N GLN A 53 -1.78 -9.56 0.24
CA GLN A 53 -0.45 -9.17 -0.20
C GLN A 53 -0.29 -7.66 -0.08
N PHE A 54 0.69 -7.23 0.72
CA PHE A 54 0.96 -5.82 0.96
C PHE A 54 2.30 -5.46 0.32
N LEU A 55 2.26 -4.54 -0.66
CA LEU A 55 3.43 -4.15 -1.44
C LEU A 55 3.62 -2.64 -1.41
N TRP A 56 4.87 -2.23 -1.54
CA TRP A 56 5.26 -0.85 -1.76
C TRP A 56 5.82 -0.74 -3.18
N ALA A 57 5.16 0.07 -4.02
CA ALA A 57 5.62 0.35 -5.37
C ALA A 57 6.43 1.65 -5.35
N TYR A 58 7.64 1.59 -5.84
CA TYR A 58 8.54 2.75 -5.86
C TYR A 58 9.30 2.83 -7.18
N LYS A 59 9.80 4.01 -7.50
CA LYS A 59 10.63 4.18 -8.69
C LYS A 59 12.10 4.06 -8.36
N SER A 60 12.82 3.29 -9.19
CA SER A 60 14.25 3.13 -9.11
C SER A 60 14.81 3.09 -10.51
N GLU A 61 15.70 4.00 -10.83
CA GLU A 61 16.35 4.09 -12.15
C GLU A 61 15.36 4.16 -13.31
N GLY A 62 14.27 4.91 -13.12
CA GLY A 62 13.23 5.08 -14.13
C GLY A 62 12.26 3.91 -14.27
N LYS A 63 12.37 2.90 -13.43
CA LYS A 63 11.50 1.73 -13.43
C LYS A 63 10.72 1.62 -12.16
N THR A 64 9.49 1.11 -12.26
CA THR A 64 8.67 0.81 -11.08
C THR A 64 9.06 -0.54 -10.52
N LYS A 65 9.38 -0.57 -9.24
CA LYS A 65 9.71 -1.80 -8.53
C LYS A 65 8.75 -2.01 -7.38
N TYR A 66 8.57 -3.26 -6.98
CA TYR A 66 7.68 -3.62 -5.90
C TYR A 66 8.47 -4.32 -4.80
N LYS A 67 8.15 -3.98 -3.57
CA LYS A 67 8.82 -4.55 -2.40
C LYS A 67 7.74 -4.93 -1.37
N PRO A 68 7.78 -6.15 -0.81
CA PRO A 68 6.83 -6.51 0.24
C PRO A 68 7.00 -5.61 1.46
N VAL A 69 5.87 -5.18 2.02
CA VAL A 69 5.88 -4.43 3.28
C VAL A 69 5.82 -5.44 4.42
N ILE A 70 6.85 -5.44 5.24
CA ILE A 70 6.93 -6.31 6.41
C ILE A 70 6.72 -5.42 7.64
N GLY A 71 5.72 -5.75 8.45
CA GLY A 71 5.33 -4.90 9.57
C GLY A 71 4.36 -3.82 9.11
N LYS A 72 4.65 -2.56 9.45
CA LYS A 72 3.75 -1.44 9.17
C LYS A 72 4.33 -0.50 8.14
N ALA A 73 3.45 0.07 7.30
CA ALA A 73 3.87 1.02 6.27
C ALA A 73 4.52 2.26 6.89
N LYS A 74 4.02 2.73 8.01
CA LYS A 74 4.58 3.92 8.67
C LYS A 74 5.98 3.68 9.25
N ASP A 75 6.43 2.45 9.30
CA ASP A 75 7.79 2.11 9.72
C ASP A 75 8.77 2.11 8.54
N LEU A 76 8.30 2.36 7.34
CA LEU A 76 9.17 2.56 6.18
C LEU A 76 9.92 3.88 6.33
N VAL A 77 11.23 3.84 6.28
CA VAL A 77 12.09 5.01 6.41
C VAL A 77 13.24 4.97 5.43
#